data_1f34e94bd5158a54fe74ea0a9e56963d
#
_entry.id   1f34e94bd5158a54fe74ea0a9e56963d
#
_cell.length_a   1.000
_cell.length_b   1.000
_cell.length_c   1.000
_cell.angle_alpha   90.00
_cell.angle_beta   90.00
_cell.angle_gamma   90.00
#
_symmetry.space_group_name_H-M   'P 1'
#
loop_
_entity.id
_entity.type
_entity.pdbx_description
1 polymer ?
#
loop_
_entity_poly.entity_id
_entity_poly.type
_entity_poly.pdbx_seq_one_letter_code
_entity_poly.pdbx_strand_id
1 'polypeptide(L)'
;MSAALGSVRIVAPARTTRRTGPGARRGAAVRARASADAPRDEQLDAVSLSRRRLINLASATTAFVATQPALAGEFGSDAAMAVMRREGKVKLSEGEWKEKLKDDPYAFEVLRKEATERPFSSPLNSEKRVGTFACAGCGAPLFASSAKYDSGTGWPSFVEPISAKAVTEVPDYSIVFLPRTEVRCANCQGHLGHVFDDGPRDRTGLRYCMNGVSLKFTPDGA
;
A
#
# COMPACT_ATOMS: atom_id res chain seq x y z
N MET A 1 7.55 68.32 22.86
CA MET A 1 6.24 67.88 22.42
C MET A 1 6.09 66.44 22.79
N SER A 2 5.10 66.17 23.64
CA SER A 2 4.95 64.98 24.50
C SER A 2 4.77 63.65 23.72
N ALA A 3 5.54 62.64 24.13
CA ALA A 3 5.30 61.26 23.75
C ALA A 3 4.38 60.56 24.78
N ALA A 4 3.24 60.06 24.33
CA ALA A 4 2.33 59.28 25.16
C ALA A 4 2.72 57.78 25.13
N LEU A 5 3.12 57.25 26.26
CA LEU A 5 3.37 55.84 26.52
C LEU A 5 2.02 55.14 26.80
N GLY A 6 1.61 54.27 25.90
CA GLY A 6 0.44 53.39 26.06
C GLY A 6 0.84 52.12 26.85
N SER A 7 0.31 51.97 28.03
CA SER A 7 0.46 50.79 28.89
C SER A 7 -0.34 49.61 28.34
N VAL A 8 0.33 48.52 28.00
CA VAL A 8 -0.26 47.21 27.70
C VAL A 8 -0.49 46.44 28.97
N ARG A 9 -1.73 46.18 29.34
CA ARG A 9 -2.12 45.33 30.45
C ARG A 9 -2.07 43.86 30.00
N ILE A 10 -1.21 43.08 30.62
CA ILE A 10 -1.15 41.63 30.49
C ILE A 10 -2.22 41.04 31.40
N VAL A 11 -3.20 40.37 30.83
CA VAL A 11 -4.22 39.59 31.53
C VAL A 11 -3.72 38.15 31.67
N ALA A 12 -3.54 37.68 32.87
CA ALA A 12 -3.15 36.31 33.20
C ALA A 12 -4.36 35.36 33.09
N PRO A 13 -4.17 34.10 32.62
CA PRO A 13 -5.27 33.15 32.53
C PRO A 13 -5.60 32.53 33.91
N ALA A 14 -6.92 32.41 34.15
CA ALA A 14 -7.50 31.84 35.37
C ALA A 14 -7.17 30.37 35.54
N ARG A 15 -6.74 30.02 36.74
CA ARG A 15 -6.56 28.65 37.25
C ARG A 15 -7.92 27.99 37.43
N THR A 16 -8.19 26.92 36.67
CA THR A 16 -9.36 26.05 36.92
C THR A 16 -8.99 24.95 37.92
N THR A 17 -9.67 24.97 39.04
CA THR A 17 -9.52 24.08 40.17
C THR A 17 -10.06 22.68 39.87
N ARG A 18 -9.24 21.69 40.13
CA ARG A 18 -9.53 20.26 40.12
C ARG A 18 -10.53 19.93 41.26
N ARG A 19 -11.68 19.41 40.88
CA ARG A 19 -12.67 18.87 41.84
C ARG A 19 -12.54 17.36 41.90
N THR A 20 -12.02 16.85 42.98
CA THR A 20 -12.02 15.45 43.36
C THR A 20 -13.37 15.07 43.98
N GLY A 21 -13.99 14.00 43.52
CA GLY A 21 -15.12 13.37 44.16
C GLY A 21 -15.03 11.83 44.07
N PRO A 22 -15.21 11.11 45.20
CA PRO A 22 -15.11 9.67 45.24
C PRO A 22 -16.48 9.00 45.01
N GLY A 23 -16.50 7.87 44.33
CA GLY A 23 -17.70 7.08 44.14
C GLY A 23 -17.40 5.65 43.71
N ALA A 24 -17.01 4.85 44.69
CA ALA A 24 -16.99 3.40 44.56
C ALA A 24 -18.43 2.85 44.51
N ARG A 25 -18.76 2.03 43.48
CA ARG A 25 -19.81 1.02 43.64
C ARG A 25 -19.35 -0.29 43.00
N ARG A 26 -19.34 -1.31 43.85
CA ARG A 26 -19.21 -2.74 43.57
C ARG A 26 -20.49 -3.27 42.92
N GLY A 27 -20.35 -4.35 42.18
CA GLY A 27 -21.43 -5.23 41.73
C GLY A 27 -21.31 -5.52 40.23
N ALA A 28 -21.32 -6.69 39.72
CA ALA A 28 -21.68 -8.02 40.13
C ALA A 28 -21.07 -8.95 39.05
N ALA A 29 -20.44 -10.00 39.52
CA ALA A 29 -20.03 -11.11 38.66
C ALA A 29 -21.25 -11.87 38.16
N VAL A 30 -21.52 -11.90 36.88
CA VAL A 30 -22.44 -12.83 36.25
C VAL A 30 -21.64 -14.02 35.74
N ARG A 31 -21.72 -15.11 36.47
CA ARG A 31 -21.32 -16.45 36.04
C ARG A 31 -22.33 -16.91 34.97
N ALA A 32 -21.90 -16.99 33.71
CA ALA A 32 -22.62 -17.79 32.72
C ALA A 32 -22.12 -19.22 32.81
N ARG A 33 -23.08 -20.11 33.10
CA ARG A 33 -22.93 -21.57 33.13
C ARG A 33 -22.73 -22.08 31.72
N ALA A 34 -21.73 -22.95 31.56
CA ALA A 34 -21.60 -23.83 30.42
C ALA A 34 -22.80 -24.78 30.34
N SER A 35 -23.49 -24.84 29.23
CA SER A 35 -24.31 -25.94 28.81
C SER A 35 -23.54 -26.70 27.73
N ALA A 36 -23.12 -27.89 28.12
CA ALA A 36 -22.69 -28.94 27.24
C ALA A 36 -23.90 -29.61 26.65
N ASP A 37 -24.00 -29.64 25.34
CA ASP A 37 -24.75 -30.69 24.63
C ASP A 37 -24.14 -30.79 23.22
N ALA A 38 -23.36 -31.84 23.03
CA ALA A 38 -22.91 -32.34 21.74
C ALA A 38 -23.76 -33.55 21.40
N PRO A 39 -24.34 -33.64 20.23
CA PRO A 39 -24.74 -34.94 19.70
C PRO A 39 -23.55 -35.61 19.03
N ARG A 40 -23.31 -36.84 19.48
CA ARG A 40 -22.39 -37.80 18.89
C ARG A 40 -23.05 -38.51 17.73
N ASP A 41 -22.19 -38.97 16.86
CA ASP A 41 -22.33 -40.12 15.99
C ASP A 41 -23.25 -39.96 14.76
N GLU A 42 -22.58 -39.74 13.61
CA GLU A 42 -23.05 -40.39 12.39
C GLU A 42 -21.85 -41.08 11.71
N GLN A 43 -22.00 -42.35 11.59
CA GLN A 43 -21.10 -43.40 11.21
C GLN A 43 -20.72 -43.28 9.74
N LEU A 44 -19.42 -43.23 9.45
CA LEU A 44 -18.91 -43.37 8.09
C LEU A 44 -18.90 -44.86 7.72
N ASP A 45 -19.84 -45.27 6.90
CA ASP A 45 -19.85 -46.59 6.27
C ASP A 45 -18.73 -46.68 5.24
N ALA A 46 -17.82 -47.58 5.51
CA ALA A 46 -16.74 -48.00 4.62
C ALA A 46 -17.33 -48.71 3.40
N VAL A 47 -17.28 -48.08 2.23
CA VAL A 47 -17.56 -48.75 0.97
C VAL A 47 -16.33 -49.53 0.55
N SER A 48 -16.49 -50.88 0.73
CA SER A 48 -15.63 -51.94 0.26
C SER A 48 -15.45 -51.87 -1.27
N LEU A 49 -14.25 -51.51 -1.72
CA LEU A 49 -13.88 -51.67 -3.11
C LEU A 49 -13.44 -53.09 -3.38
N SER A 50 -14.34 -53.83 -4.00
CA SER A 50 -14.11 -55.17 -4.52
C SER A 50 -12.99 -55.17 -5.56
N ARG A 51 -11.92 -55.89 -5.24
CA ARG A 51 -10.87 -56.34 -6.18
C ARG A 51 -11.48 -57.40 -7.09
N ARG A 52 -11.61 -57.15 -8.37
CA ARG A 52 -11.55 -58.16 -9.46
C ARG A 52 -11.95 -57.49 -10.78
N ARG A 53 -10.96 -57.19 -11.62
CA ARG A 53 -10.95 -57.52 -13.05
C ARG A 53 -9.58 -57.23 -13.61
N LEU A 54 -8.75 -58.27 -13.59
CA LEU A 54 -7.64 -58.43 -14.52
C LEU A 54 -8.24 -58.77 -15.87
N ILE A 55 -8.03 -57.95 -16.88
CA ILE A 55 -8.09 -58.39 -18.29
C ILE A 55 -6.84 -57.86 -18.94
N ASN A 56 -5.97 -58.82 -19.31
CA ASN A 56 -4.85 -58.64 -20.21
C ASN A 56 -5.29 -58.14 -21.56
N LEU A 57 -4.65 -57.11 -22.06
CA LEU A 57 -4.44 -56.97 -23.50
C LEU A 57 -3.00 -56.48 -23.68
N ALA A 58 -2.19 -57.37 -24.23
CA ALA A 58 -0.84 -57.11 -24.68
C ALA A 58 -0.88 -56.44 -26.06
N SER A 59 0.19 -55.74 -26.36
CA SER A 59 0.70 -55.34 -27.67
C SER A 59 0.29 -53.97 -28.17
N ALA A 60 1.18 -53.02 -28.05
CA ALA A 60 1.87 -52.32 -29.15
C ALA A 60 2.90 -51.35 -28.57
N THR A 61 4.14 -51.78 -28.55
CA THR A 61 5.31 -50.93 -28.38
C THR A 61 5.44 -49.98 -29.59
N THR A 62 5.19 -48.72 -29.37
CA THR A 62 5.83 -47.65 -30.16
C THR A 62 6.44 -46.70 -29.17
N ALA A 63 7.75 -46.85 -29.01
CA ALA A 63 8.58 -45.92 -28.22
C ALA A 63 8.57 -44.57 -28.95
N PHE A 64 7.71 -43.67 -28.49
CA PHE A 64 7.84 -42.25 -28.80
C PHE A 64 8.73 -41.69 -27.68
N VAL A 65 10.03 -41.69 -27.93
CA VAL A 65 10.99 -40.92 -27.16
C VAL A 65 10.70 -39.45 -27.48
N ALA A 66 9.75 -38.89 -26.80
CA ALA A 66 9.62 -37.44 -26.72
C ALA A 66 10.80 -36.94 -25.84
N THR A 67 11.87 -36.55 -26.51
CA THR A 67 12.88 -35.65 -25.96
C THR A 67 12.14 -34.37 -25.58
N GLN A 68 11.73 -34.30 -24.32
CA GLN A 68 11.36 -33.01 -23.71
C GLN A 68 12.66 -32.22 -23.62
N PRO A 69 12.75 -31.03 -24.28
CA PRO A 69 13.82 -30.12 -23.95
C PRO A 69 13.64 -29.77 -22.47
N ALA A 70 14.66 -30.06 -21.67
CA ALA A 70 14.77 -29.56 -20.31
C ALA A 70 14.74 -28.02 -20.43
N LEU A 71 13.55 -27.42 -20.18
CA LEU A 71 13.43 -26.00 -19.88
C LEU A 71 14.02 -25.79 -18.47
N ALA A 72 15.35 -25.95 -18.35
CA ALA A 72 16.13 -25.23 -17.38
C ALA A 72 16.06 -23.77 -17.84
N GLY A 73 14.93 -23.12 -17.54
CA GLY A 73 14.79 -21.69 -17.71
C GLY A 73 15.78 -21.02 -16.78
N GLU A 74 16.82 -20.44 -17.36
CA GLU A 74 17.67 -19.47 -16.68
C GLU A 74 16.76 -18.37 -16.13
N PHE A 75 16.40 -18.50 -14.86
CA PHE A 75 15.85 -17.42 -14.07
C PHE A 75 16.98 -16.40 -13.90
N GLY A 76 17.03 -15.42 -14.79
CA GLY A 76 18.04 -14.37 -14.72
C GLY A 76 18.43 -13.76 -16.03
N SER A 77 17.62 -13.88 -17.11
CA SER A 77 17.95 -13.13 -18.30
C SER A 77 17.59 -11.64 -18.10
N ASP A 78 18.52 -10.76 -18.46
CA ASP A 78 18.33 -9.31 -18.52
C ASP A 78 17.05 -8.90 -19.26
N ALA A 79 16.52 -9.75 -20.13
CA ALA A 79 15.26 -9.59 -20.81
C ALA A 79 14.03 -9.63 -19.87
N ALA A 80 14.01 -10.48 -18.83
CA ALA A 80 12.94 -10.49 -17.85
C ALA A 80 12.98 -9.23 -16.95
N MET A 81 14.18 -8.75 -16.64
CA MET A 81 14.39 -7.46 -15.94
C MET A 81 14.03 -6.28 -16.85
N ALA A 82 14.24 -6.37 -18.17
CA ALA A 82 13.88 -5.33 -19.13
C ALA A 82 12.36 -5.21 -19.32
N VAL A 83 11.60 -6.31 -19.23
CA VAL A 83 10.13 -6.27 -19.30
C VAL A 83 9.55 -5.56 -18.06
N MET A 84 10.23 -5.62 -16.92
CA MET A 84 9.80 -4.92 -15.69
C MET A 84 10.16 -3.42 -15.70
N ARG A 85 11.12 -2.99 -16.51
CA ARG A 85 11.41 -1.58 -16.76
C ARG A 85 10.55 -1.07 -17.91
N ARG A 86 9.26 -0.85 -17.66
CA ARG A 86 8.47 -0.05 -18.60
C ARG A 86 9.14 1.31 -18.71
N GLU A 87 9.72 1.60 -19.86
CA GLU A 87 10.28 2.91 -20.13
C GLU A 87 9.18 3.95 -20.02
N GLY A 88 9.33 4.90 -19.09
CA GLY A 88 8.41 6.01 -18.95
C GLY A 88 8.36 6.84 -20.25
N LYS A 89 7.23 7.46 -20.52
CA LYS A 89 7.05 8.34 -21.69
C LYS A 89 7.83 9.65 -21.52
N VAL A 90 8.05 10.09 -20.27
CA VAL A 90 8.79 11.32 -19.94
C VAL A 90 10.21 10.95 -19.54
N LYS A 91 11.16 11.30 -20.39
CA LYS A 91 12.60 11.10 -20.17
C LYS A 91 13.27 12.47 -20.05
N LEU A 92 13.69 12.83 -18.86
CA LEU A 92 14.46 14.07 -18.58
C LEU A 92 15.78 13.68 -17.90
N SER A 93 16.81 14.46 -18.14
CA SER A 93 18.07 14.37 -17.41
C SER A 93 17.90 14.75 -15.94
N GLU A 94 18.87 14.42 -15.11
CA GLU A 94 18.82 14.78 -13.68
C GLU A 94 18.76 16.31 -13.48
N GLY A 95 19.48 17.07 -14.31
CA GLY A 95 19.45 18.53 -14.27
C GLY A 95 18.07 19.12 -14.60
N GLU A 96 17.43 18.57 -15.64
CA GLU A 96 16.07 18.98 -16.02
C GLU A 96 15.04 18.63 -14.96
N TRP A 97 15.19 17.46 -14.28
CA TRP A 97 14.34 17.10 -13.16
C TRP A 97 14.54 18.05 -11.96
N LYS A 98 15.79 18.43 -11.63
CA LYS A 98 16.08 19.38 -10.57
C LYS A 98 15.45 20.75 -10.86
N GLU A 99 15.57 21.25 -12.09
CA GLU A 99 14.94 22.52 -12.48
C GLU A 99 13.41 22.44 -12.42
N LYS A 100 12.83 21.34 -12.91
CA LYS A 100 11.37 21.12 -12.88
C LYS A 100 10.79 21.04 -11.46
N LEU A 101 11.55 20.53 -10.52
CA LEU A 101 11.15 20.32 -9.12
C LEU A 101 11.82 21.32 -8.16
N LYS A 102 12.37 22.42 -8.67
CA LYS A 102 13.12 23.41 -7.86
C LYS A 102 12.29 24.03 -6.74
N ASP A 103 10.97 24.15 -6.92
CA ASP A 103 10.05 24.70 -5.92
C ASP A 103 9.80 23.73 -4.74
N ASP A 104 10.07 22.43 -4.95
CA ASP A 104 10.06 21.40 -3.92
C ASP A 104 11.24 20.44 -4.12
N PRO A 105 12.44 20.81 -3.67
CA PRO A 105 13.65 19.98 -3.81
C PRO A 105 13.50 18.60 -3.16
N TYR A 106 12.66 18.47 -2.14
CA TYR A 106 12.44 17.18 -1.49
C TYR A 106 11.61 16.23 -2.37
N ALA A 107 10.72 16.76 -3.20
CA ALA A 107 10.04 15.95 -4.22
C ALA A 107 11.04 15.35 -5.22
N PHE A 108 12.13 16.06 -5.54
CA PHE A 108 13.21 15.50 -6.37
C PHE A 108 13.92 14.33 -5.66
N GLU A 109 14.27 14.47 -4.38
CA GLU A 109 14.91 13.38 -3.62
C GLU A 109 14.01 12.14 -3.54
N VAL A 110 12.71 12.31 -3.33
CA VAL A 110 11.76 11.20 -3.29
C VAL A 110 11.57 10.59 -4.69
N LEU A 111 11.21 11.39 -5.69
CA LEU A 111 10.85 10.89 -7.01
C LEU A 111 12.05 10.31 -7.79
N ARG A 112 13.28 10.79 -7.56
CA ARG A 112 14.45 10.45 -8.38
C ARG A 112 15.57 9.76 -7.63
N LYS A 113 15.58 9.81 -6.28
CA LYS A 113 16.59 9.19 -5.42
C LYS A 113 15.98 8.19 -4.43
N GLU A 114 14.68 7.85 -4.59
CA GLU A 114 13.98 6.84 -3.81
C GLU A 114 13.98 7.15 -2.28
N ALA A 115 14.05 8.44 -1.92
CA ALA A 115 13.92 8.86 -0.53
C ALA A 115 12.50 8.64 -0.01
N THR A 116 12.35 8.56 1.31
CA THR A 116 11.05 8.42 1.98
C THR A 116 10.82 9.63 2.88
N GLU A 117 9.66 10.28 2.75
CA GLU A 117 9.28 11.38 3.64
C GLU A 117 9.00 10.87 5.07
N ARG A 118 9.07 11.78 6.06
CA ARG A 118 8.73 11.43 7.43
C ARG A 118 7.23 11.11 7.57
N PRO A 119 6.84 10.13 8.41
CA PRO A 119 5.43 9.88 8.66
C PRO A 119 4.75 11.13 9.24
N PHE A 120 3.50 11.35 8.86
CA PHE A 120 2.66 12.49 9.27
C PHE A 120 3.16 13.88 8.84
N SER A 121 4.14 13.97 7.92
CA SER A 121 4.68 15.25 7.45
C SER A 121 3.85 15.87 6.33
N SER A 122 3.19 15.07 5.51
CA SER A 122 2.42 15.56 4.37
C SER A 122 1.01 15.99 4.74
N PRO A 123 0.55 17.19 4.32
CA PRO A 123 -0.85 17.61 4.45
C PRO A 123 -1.81 16.71 3.67
N LEU A 124 -1.35 16.02 2.62
CA LEU A 124 -2.15 15.10 1.83
C LEU A 124 -2.57 13.85 2.60
N ASN A 125 -1.92 13.56 3.74
CA ASN A 125 -2.36 12.48 4.63
C ASN A 125 -3.80 12.73 5.13
N SER A 126 -4.14 13.98 5.46
CA SER A 126 -5.45 14.41 5.95
C SER A 126 -6.40 14.90 4.85
N GLU A 127 -6.01 14.87 3.57
CA GLU A 127 -6.84 15.32 2.46
C GLU A 127 -8.06 14.40 2.27
N LYS A 128 -9.27 14.98 2.27
CA LYS A 128 -10.56 14.26 2.17
C LYS A 128 -11.50 14.79 1.10
N ARG A 129 -11.11 15.89 0.41
CA ARG A 129 -11.91 16.43 -0.68
C ARG A 129 -11.99 15.47 -1.85
N VAL A 130 -13.06 15.58 -2.63
CA VAL A 130 -13.18 14.83 -3.89
C VAL A 130 -12.21 15.43 -4.91
N GLY A 131 -11.46 14.57 -5.60
CA GLY A 131 -10.48 15.00 -6.57
C GLY A 131 -9.48 13.89 -6.95
N THR A 132 -8.42 14.31 -7.64
CA THR A 132 -7.40 13.42 -8.20
C THR A 132 -6.03 13.72 -7.62
N PHE A 133 -5.31 12.66 -7.27
CA PHE A 133 -3.89 12.70 -6.90
C PHE A 133 -3.05 12.39 -8.13
N ALA A 134 -2.26 13.35 -8.58
CA ALA A 134 -1.39 13.25 -9.73
C ALA A 134 0.09 13.16 -9.31
N CYS A 135 0.96 12.66 -10.18
CA CYS A 135 2.41 12.65 -9.98
C CYS A 135 2.95 14.08 -9.89
N ALA A 136 3.67 14.41 -8.80
CA ALA A 136 4.27 15.72 -8.62
C ALA A 136 5.32 16.04 -9.71
N GLY A 137 5.98 15.00 -10.25
CA GLY A 137 6.99 15.17 -11.30
C GLY A 137 6.42 15.44 -12.68
N CYS A 138 5.43 14.67 -13.12
CA CYS A 138 4.97 14.74 -14.52
C CYS A 138 3.48 15.09 -14.70
N GLY A 139 2.71 15.23 -13.61
CA GLY A 139 1.29 15.57 -13.66
C GLY A 139 0.36 14.42 -14.08
N ALA A 140 0.86 13.20 -14.30
CA ALA A 140 0.02 12.07 -14.66
C ALA A 140 -0.93 11.71 -13.51
N PRO A 141 -2.25 11.46 -13.77
CA PRO A 141 -3.19 11.03 -12.74
C PRO A 141 -2.82 9.64 -12.24
N LEU A 142 -2.80 9.46 -10.92
CA LEU A 142 -2.37 8.24 -10.26
C LEU A 142 -3.46 7.58 -9.42
N PHE A 143 -4.13 8.37 -8.56
CA PHE A 143 -5.15 7.86 -7.63
C PHE A 143 -6.36 8.80 -7.57
N ALA A 144 -7.54 8.22 -7.43
CA ALA A 144 -8.76 8.97 -7.14
C ALA A 144 -8.93 9.12 -5.61
N SER A 145 -9.55 10.21 -5.16
CA SER A 145 -9.87 10.41 -3.73
C SER A 145 -10.77 9.32 -3.16
N SER A 146 -11.63 8.70 -3.99
CA SER A 146 -12.49 7.57 -3.60
C SER A 146 -11.71 6.31 -3.21
N ALA A 147 -10.48 6.17 -3.70
CA ALA A 147 -9.59 5.06 -3.33
C ALA A 147 -8.79 5.34 -2.05
N LYS A 148 -8.78 6.61 -1.57
CA LYS A 148 -8.00 7.03 -0.41
C LYS A 148 -8.67 6.59 0.90
N TYR A 149 -7.86 6.17 1.86
CA TYR A 149 -8.30 5.87 3.22
C TYR A 149 -7.21 6.23 4.25
N ASP A 150 -7.60 6.27 5.53
CA ASP A 150 -6.66 6.46 6.62
C ASP A 150 -6.13 5.10 7.10
N SER A 151 -4.88 4.82 6.80
CA SER A 151 -4.20 3.58 7.23
C SER A 151 -3.57 3.69 8.61
N GLY A 152 -3.52 4.88 9.21
CA GLY A 152 -2.82 5.13 10.47
C GLY A 152 -1.30 5.12 10.37
N THR A 153 -0.72 4.87 9.19
CA THR A 153 0.75 4.75 9.01
C THR A 153 1.47 6.09 8.92
N GLY A 154 0.74 7.18 8.65
CA GLY A 154 1.29 8.53 8.54
C GLY A 154 1.63 8.94 7.11
N TRP A 155 1.29 8.15 6.12
CA TRP A 155 1.42 8.46 4.70
C TRP A 155 0.08 8.35 3.98
N PRO A 156 -0.14 9.15 2.91
CA PRO A 156 -1.31 8.99 2.05
C PRO A 156 -1.44 7.56 1.55
N SER A 157 -2.57 6.91 1.84
CA SER A 157 -2.79 5.51 1.52
C SER A 157 -4.02 5.32 0.64
N PHE A 158 -3.89 4.42 -0.35
CA PHE A 158 -4.94 4.13 -1.33
C PHE A 158 -5.12 2.62 -1.46
N VAL A 159 -6.32 2.18 -1.80
CA VAL A 159 -6.61 0.75 -2.02
C VAL A 159 -6.30 0.29 -3.44
N GLU A 160 -6.27 1.22 -4.40
CA GLU A 160 -6.01 0.94 -5.81
C GLU A 160 -5.58 2.21 -6.55
N PRO A 161 -4.82 2.11 -7.64
CA PRO A 161 -4.56 3.23 -8.55
C PRO A 161 -5.81 3.55 -9.39
N ILE A 162 -5.85 4.75 -10.00
CA ILE A 162 -6.96 5.18 -10.88
C ILE A 162 -7.13 4.26 -12.11
N SER A 163 -6.08 3.58 -12.51
CA SER A 163 -6.08 2.48 -13.46
C SER A 163 -4.82 1.62 -13.28
N ALA A 164 -4.87 0.36 -13.68
CA ALA A 164 -3.71 -0.54 -13.66
C ALA A 164 -2.51 -0.06 -14.50
N LYS A 165 -2.72 0.92 -15.39
CA LYS A 165 -1.67 1.51 -16.23
C LYS A 165 -1.09 2.81 -15.66
N ALA A 166 -1.62 3.32 -14.54
CA ALA A 166 -1.18 4.58 -13.95
C ALA A 166 0.15 4.42 -13.20
N VAL A 167 0.39 3.25 -12.64
CA VAL A 167 1.59 2.93 -11.88
C VAL A 167 2.32 1.71 -12.45
N THR A 168 3.59 1.56 -12.06
CA THR A 168 4.40 0.36 -12.31
C THR A 168 4.85 -0.17 -10.96
N GLU A 169 4.68 -1.45 -10.74
CA GLU A 169 5.13 -2.16 -9.55
C GLU A 169 6.43 -2.89 -9.86
N VAL A 170 7.44 -2.70 -9.01
CA VAL A 170 8.79 -3.24 -9.19
C VAL A 170 9.24 -3.90 -7.88
N PRO A 171 9.78 -5.13 -7.92
CA PRO A 171 10.36 -5.73 -6.72
C PRO A 171 11.49 -4.86 -6.15
N ASP A 172 11.45 -4.58 -4.85
CA ASP A 172 12.45 -3.83 -4.11
C ASP A 172 13.13 -4.74 -3.09
N TYR A 173 14.40 -5.01 -3.32
CA TYR A 173 15.28 -5.84 -2.47
C TYR A 173 16.31 -5.01 -1.71
N SER A 174 16.15 -3.69 -1.62
CA SER A 174 17.07 -2.79 -0.90
C SER A 174 17.22 -3.17 0.58
N ILE A 175 16.19 -3.80 1.18
CA ILE A 175 16.24 -4.40 2.51
C ILE A 175 16.27 -5.91 2.37
N VAL A 176 17.44 -6.53 2.58
CA VAL A 176 17.73 -7.96 2.29
C VAL A 176 16.73 -8.93 2.93
N PHE A 177 16.23 -8.65 4.14
CA PHE A 177 15.32 -9.54 4.86
C PHE A 177 13.84 -9.10 4.80
N LEU A 178 13.53 -8.07 4.04
CA LEU A 178 12.17 -7.53 3.91
C LEU A 178 11.92 -7.13 2.46
N PRO A 179 11.67 -8.08 1.56
CA PRO A 179 11.32 -7.77 0.18
C PRO A 179 10.02 -6.96 0.15
N ARG A 180 10.00 -5.91 -0.64
CA ARG A 180 8.85 -5.01 -0.82
C ARG A 180 8.55 -4.86 -2.30
N THR A 181 7.40 -4.28 -2.60
CA THR A 181 7.06 -3.90 -3.97
C THR A 181 7.01 -2.37 -4.07
N GLU A 182 7.96 -1.81 -4.79
CA GLU A 182 8.03 -0.39 -5.08
C GLU A 182 6.95 -0.01 -6.09
N VAL A 183 6.35 1.17 -5.88
CA VAL A 183 5.37 1.77 -6.79
C VAL A 183 6.00 2.99 -7.44
N ARG A 184 6.05 2.98 -8.79
CA ARG A 184 6.55 4.09 -9.62
C ARG A 184 5.44 4.65 -10.50
N CYS A 185 5.55 5.92 -10.84
CA CYS A 185 4.69 6.53 -11.86
C CYS A 185 4.95 5.87 -13.24
N ALA A 186 3.94 5.29 -13.87
CA ALA A 186 4.13 4.64 -15.17
C ALA A 186 4.55 5.61 -16.29
N ASN A 187 4.30 6.92 -16.13
CA ASN A 187 4.61 7.93 -17.13
C ASN A 187 6.04 8.46 -17.06
N CYS A 188 6.62 8.65 -15.87
CA CYS A 188 7.96 9.21 -15.70
C CYS A 188 8.93 8.34 -14.89
N GLN A 189 8.47 7.18 -14.43
CA GLN A 189 9.23 6.24 -13.58
C GLN A 189 9.75 6.87 -12.27
N GLY A 190 9.11 7.94 -11.79
CA GLY A 190 9.40 8.52 -10.48
C GLY A 190 8.91 7.61 -9.37
N HIS A 191 9.73 7.44 -8.33
CA HIS A 191 9.37 6.71 -7.12
C HIS A 191 8.20 7.38 -6.41
N LEU A 192 7.16 6.61 -6.07
CA LEU A 192 5.98 7.12 -5.36
C LEU A 192 5.91 6.60 -3.92
N GLY A 193 6.28 5.36 -3.71
CA GLY A 193 6.16 4.64 -2.45
C GLY A 193 6.18 3.14 -2.66
N HIS A 194 5.43 2.41 -1.83
CA HIS A 194 5.36 0.95 -1.88
C HIS A 194 3.92 0.46 -1.76
N VAL A 195 3.64 -0.74 -2.26
CA VAL A 195 2.38 -1.44 -2.06
C VAL A 195 2.59 -2.63 -1.12
N PHE A 196 1.60 -2.84 -0.25
CA PHE A 196 1.56 -3.90 0.77
C PHE A 196 0.23 -4.65 0.67
N ASP A 197 0.18 -5.86 1.22
CA ASP A 197 -0.97 -6.77 1.26
C ASP A 197 -1.77 -6.70 2.58
N ASP A 198 -1.57 -5.63 3.33
CA ASP A 198 -2.20 -5.36 4.63
C ASP A 198 -3.31 -4.29 4.57
N GLY A 199 -3.86 -4.05 3.39
CA GLY A 199 -4.97 -3.13 3.17
C GLY A 199 -6.34 -3.66 3.59
N PRO A 200 -7.41 -2.85 3.42
CA PRO A 200 -8.79 -3.23 3.77
C PRO A 200 -9.26 -4.45 2.97
N ARG A 201 -9.59 -5.53 3.66
CA ARG A 201 -9.99 -6.81 3.05
C ARG A 201 -11.37 -6.79 2.40
N ASP A 202 -12.21 -5.87 2.80
CA ASP A 202 -13.53 -5.58 2.21
C ASP A 202 -13.44 -4.80 0.89
N ARG A 203 -12.21 -4.40 0.51
CA ARG A 203 -11.89 -3.74 -0.76
C ARG A 203 -10.91 -4.61 -1.55
N THR A 204 -9.72 -4.09 -1.84
CA THR A 204 -8.72 -4.83 -2.64
C THR A 204 -7.77 -5.68 -1.78
N GLY A 205 -7.72 -5.45 -0.47
CA GLY A 205 -6.72 -6.04 0.42
C GLY A 205 -5.34 -5.40 0.27
N LEU A 206 -5.16 -4.45 -0.66
CA LEU A 206 -3.90 -3.77 -0.92
C LEU A 206 -3.84 -2.39 -0.24
N ARG A 207 -2.64 -1.99 0.16
CA ARG A 207 -2.33 -0.66 0.65
C ARG A 207 -1.20 -0.04 -0.16
N TYR A 208 -1.55 0.87 -1.06
CA TYR A 208 -0.61 1.74 -1.76
C TYR A 208 -0.22 2.87 -0.81
N CYS A 209 0.94 2.76 -0.18
CA CYS A 209 1.48 3.72 0.79
C CYS A 209 2.42 4.68 0.08
N MET A 210 1.96 5.90 -0.20
CA MET A 210 2.65 6.84 -1.08
C MET A 210 3.26 7.99 -0.30
N ASN A 211 4.43 8.46 -0.73
CA ASN A 211 5.01 9.71 -0.24
C ASN A 211 4.13 10.88 -0.69
N GLY A 212 3.69 11.72 0.22
CA GLY A 212 2.82 12.85 -0.13
C GLY A 212 3.53 13.88 -1.01
N VAL A 213 4.83 14.09 -0.83
CA VAL A 213 5.63 14.99 -1.69
C VAL A 213 5.77 14.47 -3.13
N SER A 214 5.54 13.18 -3.38
CA SER A 214 5.50 12.61 -4.74
C SER A 214 4.17 12.87 -5.45
N LEU A 215 3.18 13.43 -4.75
CA LEU A 215 1.81 13.65 -5.21
C LEU A 215 1.45 15.13 -5.24
N LYS A 216 0.56 15.50 -6.17
CA LYS A 216 -0.17 16.77 -6.19
C LYS A 216 -1.66 16.46 -6.20
N PHE A 217 -2.42 17.11 -5.34
CA PHE A 217 -3.88 16.97 -5.29
C PHE A 217 -4.55 18.08 -6.08
N THR A 218 -5.50 17.69 -6.90
CA THR A 218 -6.39 18.62 -7.62
C THR A 218 -7.82 18.31 -7.23
N PRO A 219 -8.55 19.23 -6.56
CA PRO A 219 -9.95 19.01 -6.25
C PRO A 219 -10.81 19.07 -7.51
N ASP A 220 -11.88 18.30 -7.54
CA ASP A 220 -12.85 18.36 -8.63
C ASP A 220 -13.63 19.69 -8.55
N GLY A 221 -13.85 20.33 -9.70
CA GLY A 221 -14.57 21.60 -9.79
C GLY A 221 -13.73 22.84 -9.43
N ALA A 222 -12.37 22.72 -9.43
CA ALA A 222 -11.47 23.86 -9.27
C ALA A 222 -11.11 24.49 -10.62
#